data_07429ee51ff3ea507390dd7dad760493
#
_entry.id   07429ee51ff3ea507390dd7dad760493
#
_cell.length_a   1.000
_cell.length_b   1.000
_cell.length_c   1.000
_cell.angle_alpha   90.00
_cell.angle_beta   90.00
_cell.angle_gamma   90.00
#
_symmetry.space_group_name_H-M   'P 1'
#
loop_
_entity.id
_entity.type
_entity.pdbx_description
1 polymer ?
#
loop_
_entity_poly.entity_id
_entity_poly.type
_entity_poly.pdbx_seq_one_letter_code
_entity_poly.pdbx_strand_id
1 'polypeptide(L)'
;MITLYDYLDSGNGYKVRLLLTQLGIPYRYVDVDIMRGETRTPQFLAMNPDGRIPTIQLDDGRYLAQSDAILWYLAEGTAFLPSERFARAQVLQWMFFEQYSHEPYVATPRFIVRHLSADDPRRAELPQRLARGRAALEVMEKHLQSRRYFVDERYSVADIALYAYTHVAEDGGLELAPYPQLRAWLARIAGQRPYVGLLDRPPLP
;
A
#
# COMPACT_ATOMS: atom_id res chain seq x y z
N MET A 1 6.20 -3.24 21.92
CA MET A 1 6.28 -3.89 20.59
C MET A 1 5.00 -3.57 19.81
N ILE A 2 5.14 -3.07 18.57
CA ILE A 2 4.01 -2.73 17.70
C ILE A 2 3.16 -3.98 17.42
N THR A 3 1.83 -3.84 17.43
CA THR A 3 0.90 -4.85 16.92
C THR A 3 0.27 -4.33 15.63
N LEU A 4 0.35 -5.10 14.55
CA LEU A 4 -0.26 -4.80 13.26
C LEU A 4 -1.50 -5.68 13.06
N TYR A 5 -2.66 -5.04 12.96
CA TYR A 5 -3.93 -5.65 12.57
C TYR A 5 -4.09 -5.50 11.06
N ASP A 6 -4.11 -6.60 10.32
CA ASP A 6 -4.05 -6.60 8.87
C ASP A 6 -4.77 -7.82 8.28
N TYR A 7 -5.04 -7.78 6.99
CA TYR A 7 -5.47 -8.89 6.17
C TYR A 7 -4.38 -9.21 5.13
N LEU A 8 -3.87 -10.43 5.13
CA LEU A 8 -2.63 -10.78 4.41
C LEU A 8 -2.64 -10.38 2.92
N ASP A 9 -3.77 -10.54 2.22
CA ASP A 9 -3.93 -10.19 0.80
C ASP A 9 -4.17 -8.68 0.55
N SER A 10 -4.16 -7.85 1.60
CA SER A 10 -4.31 -6.41 1.50
C SER A 10 -3.01 -5.71 1.11
N GLY A 11 -3.02 -4.97 -0.01
CA GLY A 11 -1.89 -4.10 -0.35
C GLY A 11 -1.69 -2.97 0.66
N ASN A 12 -2.76 -2.45 1.28
CA ASN A 12 -2.63 -1.42 2.31
C ASN A 12 -1.91 -1.94 3.56
N GLY A 13 -2.20 -3.16 4.00
CA GLY A 13 -1.45 -3.80 5.08
C GLY A 13 -0.03 -4.17 4.66
N TYR A 14 0.14 -4.59 3.41
CA TYR A 14 1.45 -4.89 2.85
C TYR A 14 2.40 -3.69 2.87
N LYS A 15 1.92 -2.46 2.62
CA LYS A 15 2.72 -1.23 2.79
C LYS A 15 3.42 -1.22 4.14
N VAL A 16 2.66 -1.48 5.21
CA VAL A 16 3.16 -1.45 6.59
C VAL A 16 4.12 -2.60 6.86
N ARG A 17 3.78 -3.82 6.41
CA ARG A 17 4.66 -5.00 6.56
C ARG A 17 6.00 -4.80 5.87
N LEU A 18 5.99 -4.27 4.64
CA LEU A 18 7.21 -4.00 3.88
C LEU A 18 8.10 -2.99 4.60
N LEU A 19 7.54 -1.87 5.07
CA LEU A 19 8.32 -0.85 5.77
C LEU A 19 8.85 -1.36 7.11
N LEU A 20 8.05 -2.03 7.93
CA LEU A 20 8.50 -2.61 9.21
C LEU A 20 9.64 -3.59 8.99
N THR A 21 9.55 -4.44 7.96
CA THR A 21 10.61 -5.38 7.57
C THR A 21 11.88 -4.64 7.18
N GLN A 22 11.78 -3.60 6.35
CA GLN A 22 12.92 -2.83 5.88
C GLN A 22 13.58 -1.98 6.97
N LEU A 23 12.82 -1.55 7.97
CA LEU A 23 13.33 -0.87 9.15
C LEU A 23 13.91 -1.83 10.20
N GLY A 24 13.69 -3.14 10.04
CA GLY A 24 14.09 -4.13 11.04
C GLY A 24 13.30 -4.00 12.36
N ILE A 25 12.08 -3.44 12.31
CA ILE A 25 11.25 -3.26 13.49
C ILE A 25 10.42 -4.53 13.72
N PRO A 26 10.61 -5.22 14.86
CA PRO A 26 9.79 -6.39 15.20
C PRO A 26 8.37 -5.96 15.54
N TYR A 27 7.40 -6.75 15.09
CA TYR A 27 5.98 -6.50 15.34
C TYR A 27 5.19 -7.79 15.52
N ARG A 28 4.10 -7.73 16.23
CA ARG A 28 3.11 -8.80 16.32
C ARG A 28 2.10 -8.64 15.19
N TYR A 29 1.92 -9.65 14.38
CA TYR A 29 0.90 -9.70 13.34
C TYR A 29 -0.41 -10.29 13.88
N VAL A 30 -1.53 -9.61 13.63
CA VAL A 30 -2.88 -10.10 13.93
C VAL A 30 -3.67 -10.12 12.63
N ASP A 31 -4.02 -11.32 12.19
CA ASP A 31 -4.85 -11.51 10.99
C ASP A 31 -6.29 -11.10 11.29
N VAL A 32 -6.86 -10.26 10.43
CA VAL A 32 -8.22 -9.72 10.56
C VAL A 32 -8.97 -9.99 9.26
N ASP A 33 -9.85 -10.99 9.27
CA ASP A 33 -10.60 -11.40 8.08
C ASP A 33 -11.68 -10.38 7.72
N ILE A 34 -11.36 -9.52 6.75
CA ILE A 34 -12.29 -8.51 6.23
C ILE A 34 -13.50 -9.13 5.51
N MET A 35 -13.35 -10.32 4.96
CA MET A 35 -14.43 -11.03 4.24
C MET A 35 -15.46 -11.57 5.21
N ARG A 36 -15.06 -11.87 6.45
CA ARG A 36 -15.95 -12.28 7.54
C ARG A 36 -16.47 -11.11 8.39
N GLY A 37 -16.12 -9.88 8.02
CA GLY A 37 -16.59 -8.68 8.72
C GLY A 37 -15.91 -8.43 10.07
N GLU A 38 -14.73 -9.02 10.34
CA GLU A 38 -14.06 -8.87 11.65
C GLU A 38 -13.68 -7.42 11.95
N THR A 39 -13.51 -6.57 10.94
CA THR A 39 -13.29 -5.13 11.09
C THR A 39 -14.55 -4.38 11.57
N ARG A 40 -15.71 -5.00 11.59
CA ARG A 40 -16.99 -4.41 12.02
C ARG A 40 -17.41 -4.82 13.43
N THR A 41 -16.59 -5.59 14.10
CA THR A 41 -16.83 -5.96 15.52
C THR A 41 -16.68 -4.73 16.42
N PRO A 42 -17.43 -4.66 17.56
CA PRO A 42 -17.27 -3.56 18.52
C PRO A 42 -15.82 -3.39 19.00
N GLN A 43 -15.10 -4.49 19.18
CA GLN A 43 -13.70 -4.49 19.59
C GLN A 43 -12.81 -3.78 18.56
N PHE A 44 -12.97 -4.10 17.26
CA PHE A 44 -12.17 -3.48 16.22
C PHE A 44 -12.57 -2.01 16.01
N LEU A 45 -13.86 -1.69 16.05
CA LEU A 45 -14.34 -0.32 15.90
C LEU A 45 -13.90 0.60 17.05
N ALA A 46 -13.65 0.06 18.25
CA ALA A 46 -13.03 0.81 19.34
C ALA A 46 -11.56 1.18 19.06
N MET A 47 -10.86 0.39 18.26
CA MET A 47 -9.48 0.68 17.84
C MET A 47 -9.43 1.62 16.63
N ASN A 48 -10.32 1.40 15.68
CA ASN A 48 -10.45 2.18 14.44
C ASN A 48 -11.92 2.35 14.05
N PRO A 49 -12.52 3.52 14.31
CA PRO A 49 -13.94 3.78 14.01
C PRO A 49 -14.32 3.64 12.53
N ASP A 50 -13.35 3.82 11.59
CA ASP A 50 -13.57 3.59 10.16
C ASP A 50 -13.74 2.09 9.83
N GLY A 51 -13.32 1.18 10.72
CA GLY A 51 -13.45 -0.26 10.53
C GLY A 51 -12.68 -0.76 9.33
N ARG A 52 -11.44 -0.31 9.15
CA ARG A 52 -10.53 -0.70 8.06
C ARG A 52 -9.18 -1.15 8.58
N ILE A 53 -8.54 -2.00 7.82
CA ILE A 53 -7.14 -2.38 8.01
C ILE A 53 -6.27 -1.62 6.97
N PRO A 54 -4.97 -1.44 7.22
CA PRO A 54 -4.26 -1.76 8.46
C PRO A 54 -4.58 -0.78 9.61
N THR A 55 -4.45 -1.30 10.81
CA THR A 55 -4.39 -0.50 12.04
C THR A 55 -3.20 -0.99 12.85
N ILE A 56 -2.41 -0.09 13.43
CA ILE A 56 -1.36 -0.47 14.38
C ILE A 56 -1.72 -0.04 15.80
N GLN A 57 -1.29 -0.85 16.76
CA GLN A 57 -1.23 -0.46 18.17
C GLN A 57 0.23 -0.22 18.54
N LEU A 58 0.51 0.93 19.12
CA LEU A 58 1.82 1.31 19.63
C LEU A 58 2.07 0.70 21.02
N ASP A 59 3.31 0.74 21.48
CA ASP A 59 3.74 0.20 22.79
C ASP A 59 3.04 0.88 23.97
N ASP A 60 2.64 2.15 23.80
CA ASP A 60 1.90 2.94 24.81
C ASP A 60 0.39 2.72 24.75
N GLY A 61 -0.09 1.79 23.90
CA GLY A 61 -1.49 1.42 23.76
C GLY A 61 -2.31 2.26 22.79
N ARG A 62 -1.75 3.35 22.23
CA ARG A 62 -2.45 4.18 21.23
C ARG A 62 -2.59 3.43 19.91
N TYR A 63 -3.66 3.73 19.18
CA TYR A 63 -3.92 3.20 17.85
C TYR A 63 -3.67 4.23 16.77
N LEU A 64 -3.16 3.79 15.63
CA LEU A 64 -3.02 4.58 14.41
C LEU A 64 -3.55 3.78 13.22
N ALA A 65 -4.43 4.40 12.45
CA ALA A 65 -5.00 3.84 11.23
C ALA A 65 -4.57 4.64 10.01
N GLN A 66 -5.00 4.20 8.81
CA GLN A 66 -4.60 4.69 7.50
C GLN A 66 -3.16 4.30 7.13
N SER A 67 -3.02 3.46 6.12
CA SER A 67 -1.72 2.89 5.74
C SER A 67 -0.63 3.95 5.52
N ASP A 68 -0.97 5.05 4.85
CA ASP A 68 -0.02 6.11 4.54
C ASP A 68 0.34 6.96 5.77
N ALA A 69 -0.60 7.17 6.70
CA ALA A 69 -0.30 7.80 7.98
C ALA A 69 0.63 6.92 8.83
N ILE A 70 0.42 5.60 8.79
CA ILE A 70 1.30 4.63 9.46
C ILE A 70 2.71 4.65 8.82
N LEU A 71 2.79 4.64 7.48
CA LEU A 71 4.08 4.77 6.79
C LEU A 71 4.81 6.04 7.20
N TRP A 72 4.12 7.17 7.19
CA TRP A 72 4.68 8.46 7.57
C TRP A 72 5.20 8.45 9.02
N TYR A 73 4.41 7.94 9.94
CA TYR A 73 4.78 7.85 11.36
C TYR A 73 6.03 6.97 11.57
N LEU A 74 6.07 5.79 10.96
CA LEU A 74 7.18 4.85 11.12
C LEU A 74 8.46 5.31 10.42
N ALA A 75 8.35 6.11 9.35
CA ALA A 75 9.49 6.59 8.59
C ALA A 75 10.15 7.84 9.18
N GLU A 76 9.53 8.49 10.17
CA GLU A 76 10.09 9.73 10.77
C GLU A 76 11.49 9.47 11.34
N GLY A 77 12.45 10.31 10.96
CA GLY A 77 13.85 10.18 11.36
C GLY A 77 14.65 9.07 10.68
N THR A 78 14.07 8.41 9.67
CA THR A 78 14.74 7.34 8.90
C THR A 78 15.09 7.79 7.49
N ALA A 79 15.85 6.96 6.76
CA ALA A 79 16.18 7.19 5.35
C ALA A 79 14.96 7.10 4.40
N PHE A 80 13.82 6.58 4.86
CA PHE A 80 12.59 6.43 4.06
C PHE A 80 11.76 7.70 3.98
N LEU A 81 12.08 8.73 4.79
CA LEU A 81 11.44 10.03 4.75
C LEU A 81 12.51 11.11 4.66
N PRO A 82 12.56 11.91 3.58
CA PRO A 82 13.54 12.98 3.44
C PRO A 82 13.39 14.03 4.55
N SER A 83 14.50 14.69 4.92
CA SER A 83 14.51 15.78 5.92
C SER A 83 14.19 17.15 5.30
N GLU A 84 14.45 17.32 3.99
CA GLU A 84 14.20 18.59 3.30
C GLU A 84 12.68 18.84 3.17
N ARG A 85 12.27 20.07 3.46
CA ARG A 85 10.85 20.43 3.57
C ARG A 85 10.05 20.20 2.28
N PHE A 86 10.63 20.57 1.12
CA PHE A 86 9.93 20.42 -0.16
C PHE A 86 9.83 18.95 -0.56
N ALA A 87 10.90 18.17 -0.38
CA ALA A 87 10.90 16.74 -0.64
C ALA A 87 9.87 16.00 0.26
N ARG A 88 9.74 16.40 1.53
CA ARG A 88 8.66 15.88 2.41
C ARG A 88 7.27 16.18 1.85
N ALA A 89 7.06 17.41 1.35
CA ALA A 89 5.79 17.77 0.71
C ALA A 89 5.52 16.93 -0.55
N GLN A 90 6.56 16.63 -1.34
CA GLN A 90 6.45 15.74 -2.50
C GLN A 90 6.11 14.30 -2.09
N VAL A 91 6.64 13.78 -0.98
CA VAL A 91 6.23 12.48 -0.44
C VAL A 91 4.73 12.48 -0.16
N LEU A 92 4.21 13.49 0.55
CA LEU A 92 2.77 13.62 0.82
C LEU A 92 1.96 13.77 -0.48
N GLN A 93 2.46 14.53 -1.45
CA GLN A 93 1.81 14.66 -2.77
C GLN A 93 1.59 13.29 -3.42
N TRP A 94 2.62 12.42 -3.43
CA TRP A 94 2.52 11.10 -4.01
C TRP A 94 1.66 10.14 -3.17
N MET A 95 1.68 10.26 -1.85
CA MET A 95 0.79 9.49 -0.98
C MET A 95 -0.68 9.91 -1.18
N PHE A 96 -0.98 11.21 -1.34
CA PHE A 96 -2.32 11.68 -1.69
C PHE A 96 -2.74 11.27 -3.11
N PHE A 97 -1.81 11.29 -4.08
CA PHE A 97 -2.06 10.75 -5.41
C PHE A 97 -2.40 9.26 -5.33
N GLU A 98 -1.68 8.50 -4.53
CA GLU A 98 -1.95 7.08 -4.31
C GLU A 98 -3.37 6.88 -3.78
N GLN A 99 -3.77 7.58 -2.73
CA GLN A 99 -5.09 7.43 -2.11
C GLN A 99 -6.23 7.93 -2.98
N TYR A 100 -6.02 8.99 -3.76
CA TYR A 100 -7.11 9.62 -4.53
C TYR A 100 -7.21 9.14 -5.98
N SER A 101 -6.07 8.94 -6.65
CA SER A 101 -6.01 8.69 -8.09
C SER A 101 -5.54 7.28 -8.47
N HIS A 102 -4.87 6.56 -7.58
CA HIS A 102 -4.28 5.26 -7.86
C HIS A 102 -5.03 4.13 -7.12
N GLU A 103 -5.04 4.11 -5.81
CA GLU A 103 -5.62 3.01 -5.00
C GLU A 103 -7.08 2.70 -5.40
N PRO A 104 -8.00 3.66 -5.52
CA PRO A 104 -9.39 3.37 -5.88
C PRO A 104 -9.56 2.72 -7.26
N TYR A 105 -8.55 2.82 -8.12
CA TYR A 105 -8.59 2.39 -9.51
C TYR A 105 -7.61 1.27 -9.85
N VAL A 106 -6.74 0.90 -8.92
CA VAL A 106 -5.83 -0.25 -9.03
C VAL A 106 -6.20 -1.34 -8.02
N ALA A 107 -6.39 -0.96 -6.76
CA ALA A 107 -6.74 -1.90 -5.69
C ALA A 107 -8.19 -2.40 -5.79
N THR A 108 -9.16 -1.50 -6.05
CA THR A 108 -10.57 -1.90 -6.12
C THR A 108 -10.85 -2.87 -7.26
N PRO A 109 -10.36 -2.71 -8.50
CA PRO A 109 -10.48 -3.76 -9.53
C PRO A 109 -9.92 -5.10 -9.07
N ARG A 110 -8.73 -5.11 -8.45
CA ARG A 110 -8.14 -6.33 -7.90
C ARG A 110 -9.06 -6.98 -6.87
N PHE A 111 -9.61 -6.21 -5.94
CA PHE A 111 -10.55 -6.73 -4.95
C PHE A 111 -11.81 -7.33 -5.62
N ILE A 112 -12.41 -6.63 -6.59
CA ILE A 112 -13.59 -7.11 -7.32
C ILE A 112 -13.29 -8.42 -8.05
N VAL A 113 -12.16 -8.49 -8.74
CA VAL A 113 -11.80 -9.68 -9.54
C VAL A 113 -11.49 -10.89 -8.66
N ARG A 114 -10.75 -10.68 -7.56
CA ARG A 114 -10.26 -11.78 -6.72
C ARG A 114 -11.26 -12.29 -5.68
N HIS A 115 -12.11 -11.43 -5.15
CA HIS A 115 -12.91 -11.74 -3.97
C HIS A 115 -14.42 -11.77 -4.22
N LEU A 116 -14.90 -11.20 -5.34
CA LEU A 116 -16.33 -11.15 -5.60
C LEU A 116 -16.75 -12.17 -6.65
N SER A 117 -17.97 -12.69 -6.51
CA SER A 117 -18.55 -13.63 -7.48
C SER A 117 -18.68 -13.01 -8.88
N ALA A 118 -18.80 -13.83 -9.92
CA ALA A 118 -18.86 -13.37 -11.30
C ALA A 118 -20.12 -12.51 -11.59
N ASP A 119 -21.16 -12.66 -10.81
CA ASP A 119 -22.46 -11.98 -10.89
C ASP A 119 -22.58 -10.79 -9.93
N ASP A 120 -21.52 -10.46 -9.14
CA ASP A 120 -21.55 -9.31 -8.23
C ASP A 120 -21.76 -8.01 -9.01
N PRO A 121 -22.76 -7.17 -8.63
CA PRO A 121 -23.10 -5.95 -9.38
C PRO A 121 -21.96 -4.93 -9.45
N ARG A 122 -21.00 -4.96 -8.52
CA ARG A 122 -19.81 -4.07 -8.56
C ARG A 122 -18.89 -4.36 -9.75
N ARG A 123 -19.02 -5.53 -10.40
CA ARG A 123 -18.27 -5.81 -11.63
C ARG A 123 -18.63 -4.88 -12.79
N ALA A 124 -19.81 -4.28 -12.78
CA ALA A 124 -20.21 -3.26 -13.76
C ALA A 124 -19.34 -1.97 -13.68
N GLU A 125 -18.66 -1.74 -12.57
CA GLU A 125 -17.75 -0.60 -12.40
C GLU A 125 -16.37 -0.81 -13.03
N LEU A 126 -15.98 -2.07 -13.32
CA LEU A 126 -14.63 -2.41 -13.77
C LEU A 126 -14.18 -1.61 -15.01
N PRO A 127 -14.96 -1.43 -16.09
CA PRO A 127 -14.47 -0.70 -17.25
C PRO A 127 -14.05 0.73 -16.92
N GLN A 128 -14.85 1.45 -16.13
CA GLN A 128 -14.55 2.82 -15.71
C GLN A 128 -13.35 2.87 -14.76
N ARG A 129 -13.28 1.93 -13.80
CA ARG A 129 -12.15 1.87 -12.86
C ARG A 129 -10.84 1.55 -13.56
N LEU A 130 -10.83 0.59 -14.48
CA LEU A 130 -9.66 0.23 -15.27
C LEU A 130 -9.19 1.40 -16.17
N ALA A 131 -10.12 2.17 -16.76
CA ALA A 131 -9.75 3.36 -17.53
C ALA A 131 -9.01 4.39 -16.66
N ARG A 132 -9.48 4.66 -15.45
CA ARG A 132 -8.84 5.57 -14.50
C ARG A 132 -7.54 4.97 -13.93
N GLY A 133 -7.49 3.67 -13.71
CA GLY A 133 -6.27 2.96 -13.32
C GLY A 133 -5.16 3.12 -14.35
N ARG A 134 -5.48 2.92 -15.64
CA ARG A 134 -4.52 3.20 -16.74
C ARG A 134 -4.02 4.64 -16.72
N ALA A 135 -4.91 5.62 -16.55
CA ALA A 135 -4.51 7.02 -16.46
C ALA A 135 -3.55 7.28 -15.27
N ALA A 136 -3.77 6.64 -14.13
CA ALA A 136 -2.87 6.73 -12.99
C ALA A 136 -1.49 6.11 -13.30
N LEU A 137 -1.46 4.92 -13.95
CA LEU A 137 -0.21 4.27 -14.37
C LEU A 137 0.55 5.11 -15.40
N GLU A 138 -0.14 5.80 -16.33
CA GLU A 138 0.46 6.72 -17.30
C GLU A 138 1.15 7.92 -16.62
N VAL A 139 0.55 8.49 -15.58
CA VAL A 139 1.18 9.56 -14.77
C VAL A 139 2.46 9.06 -14.12
N MET A 140 2.42 7.85 -13.55
CA MET A 140 3.58 7.23 -12.90
C MET A 140 4.68 6.90 -13.94
N GLU A 141 4.33 6.30 -15.06
CA GLU A 141 5.25 5.98 -16.16
C GLU A 141 5.97 7.23 -16.66
N LYS A 142 5.22 8.31 -16.92
CA LYS A 142 5.78 9.59 -17.38
C LYS A 142 6.76 10.18 -16.35
N HIS A 143 6.42 10.12 -15.07
CA HIS A 143 7.29 10.60 -14.00
C HIS A 143 8.61 9.83 -13.96
N LEU A 144 8.54 8.52 -14.11
CA LEU A 144 9.70 7.62 -14.04
C LEU A 144 10.59 7.62 -15.29
N GLN A 145 10.20 8.28 -16.39
CA GLN A 145 11.04 8.40 -17.59
C GLN A 145 12.40 9.05 -17.32
N SER A 146 12.45 9.99 -16.38
CA SER A 146 13.67 10.72 -16.01
C SER A 146 14.07 10.55 -14.55
N ARG A 147 13.43 9.63 -13.82
CA ARG A 147 13.63 9.44 -12.37
C ARG A 147 13.69 7.97 -12.01
N ARG A 148 14.48 7.67 -11.00
CA ARG A 148 14.60 6.30 -10.47
C ARG A 148 13.52 5.99 -9.44
N TYR A 149 13.07 7.01 -8.68
CA TYR A 149 12.09 6.94 -7.61
C TYR A 149 11.18 8.17 -7.64
N PHE A 150 10.13 8.18 -6.84
CA PHE A 150 9.14 9.25 -6.89
C PHE A 150 9.61 10.56 -6.26
N VAL A 151 10.57 10.53 -5.32
CA VAL A 151 11.09 11.74 -4.66
C VAL A 151 12.62 11.67 -4.55
N ASP A 152 13.31 12.75 -4.89
CA ASP A 152 14.76 12.99 -4.68
C ASP A 152 15.70 11.87 -5.18
N GLU A 153 15.30 11.14 -6.22
CA GLU A 153 16.06 9.98 -6.73
C GLU A 153 16.38 8.94 -5.65
N ARG A 154 15.61 8.93 -4.54
CA ARG A 154 15.79 8.04 -3.40
C ARG A 154 14.52 7.25 -3.11
N TYR A 155 14.73 6.00 -2.74
CA TYR A 155 13.64 5.15 -2.27
C TYR A 155 13.04 5.70 -0.98
N SER A 156 11.72 5.88 -0.95
CA SER A 156 10.99 6.50 0.14
C SER A 156 9.65 5.83 0.42
N VAL A 157 8.93 6.27 1.43
CA VAL A 157 7.57 5.79 1.71
C VAL A 157 6.57 6.12 0.60
N ALA A 158 6.83 7.12 -0.25
CA ALA A 158 6.02 7.36 -1.45
C ALA A 158 6.10 6.18 -2.43
N ASP A 159 7.30 5.62 -2.60
CA ASP A 159 7.51 4.43 -3.42
C ASP A 159 6.82 3.20 -2.81
N ILE A 160 6.91 3.00 -1.50
CA ILE A 160 6.24 1.89 -0.81
C ILE A 160 4.72 1.99 -0.98
N ALA A 161 4.16 3.18 -0.80
CA ALA A 161 2.73 3.42 -0.95
C ALA A 161 2.24 3.01 -2.35
N LEU A 162 2.88 3.52 -3.40
CA LEU A 162 2.51 3.23 -4.78
C LEU A 162 2.81 1.78 -5.20
N TYR A 163 3.91 1.21 -4.70
CA TYR A 163 4.32 -0.15 -5.03
C TYR A 163 3.29 -1.19 -4.62
N ALA A 164 2.69 -1.01 -3.45
CA ALA A 164 1.88 -2.04 -2.80
C ALA A 164 0.72 -2.58 -3.64
N TYR A 165 0.11 -1.78 -4.50
CA TYR A 165 -0.91 -2.25 -5.43
C TYR A 165 -0.44 -2.29 -6.88
N THR A 166 0.56 -1.48 -7.26
CA THR A 166 1.06 -1.50 -8.64
C THR A 166 1.69 -2.85 -8.99
N HIS A 167 2.44 -3.49 -8.07
CA HIS A 167 3.11 -4.76 -8.36
C HIS A 167 2.16 -5.94 -8.57
N VAL A 168 0.90 -5.81 -8.18
CA VAL A 168 -0.18 -6.80 -8.37
C VAL A 168 -1.34 -6.25 -9.19
N ALA A 169 -1.12 -5.18 -9.96
CA ALA A 169 -2.17 -4.53 -10.75
C ALA A 169 -2.78 -5.45 -11.81
N GLU A 170 -1.98 -6.39 -12.33
CA GLU A 170 -2.44 -7.39 -13.32
C GLU A 170 -3.48 -8.34 -12.75
N ASP A 171 -3.48 -8.63 -11.44
CA ASP A 171 -4.54 -9.39 -10.77
C ASP A 171 -5.93 -8.73 -10.91
N GLY A 172 -5.96 -7.41 -11.10
CA GLY A 172 -7.17 -6.63 -11.28
C GLY A 172 -7.51 -6.33 -12.75
N GLY A 173 -6.69 -6.78 -13.70
CA GLY A 173 -6.88 -6.57 -15.14
C GLY A 173 -6.20 -5.31 -15.70
N LEU A 174 -5.24 -4.74 -14.98
CA LEU A 174 -4.39 -3.65 -15.48
C LEU A 174 -3.07 -4.21 -16.00
N GLU A 175 -2.90 -4.23 -17.31
CA GLU A 175 -1.65 -4.70 -17.94
C GLU A 175 -0.48 -3.74 -17.64
N LEU A 176 0.68 -4.30 -17.25
CA LEU A 176 1.89 -3.54 -17.00
C LEU A 176 2.87 -3.55 -18.19
N ALA A 177 2.64 -4.39 -19.19
CA ALA A 177 3.49 -4.49 -20.38
C ALA A 177 3.71 -3.14 -21.10
N PRO A 178 2.70 -2.23 -21.21
CA PRO A 178 2.88 -0.92 -21.86
C PRO A 178 3.76 0.07 -21.10
N TYR A 179 4.18 -0.21 -19.86
CA TYR A 179 4.83 0.72 -18.94
C TYR A 179 6.26 0.26 -18.57
N PRO A 180 7.27 0.42 -19.45
CA PRO A 180 8.62 -0.11 -19.23
C PRO A 180 9.35 0.54 -18.04
N GLN A 181 9.17 1.84 -17.78
CA GLN A 181 9.81 2.52 -16.65
C GLN A 181 9.19 2.10 -15.34
N LEU A 182 7.87 1.95 -15.31
CA LEU A 182 7.14 1.44 -14.17
C LEU A 182 7.60 0.01 -13.81
N ARG A 183 7.74 -0.87 -14.80
CA ARG A 183 8.27 -2.23 -14.61
C ARG A 183 9.70 -2.23 -14.08
N ALA A 184 10.56 -1.36 -14.61
CA ALA A 184 11.92 -1.21 -14.11
C ALA A 184 11.96 -0.70 -12.66
N TRP A 185 11.06 0.21 -12.30
CA TRP A 185 10.90 0.69 -10.92
C TRP A 185 10.39 -0.42 -10.00
N LEU A 186 9.39 -1.20 -10.41
CA LEU A 186 8.91 -2.36 -9.65
C LEU A 186 10.05 -3.35 -9.35
N ALA A 187 10.87 -3.65 -10.35
CA ALA A 187 12.03 -4.54 -10.19
C ALA A 187 13.06 -3.96 -9.20
N ARG A 188 13.28 -2.64 -9.21
CA ARG A 188 14.18 -1.98 -8.23
C ARG A 188 13.69 -2.12 -6.81
N ILE A 189 12.38 -1.99 -6.58
CA ILE A 189 11.82 -2.14 -5.23
C ILE A 189 11.86 -3.60 -4.78
N ALA A 190 11.48 -4.54 -5.63
CA ALA A 190 11.60 -5.97 -5.33
C ALA A 190 13.05 -6.41 -5.06
N GLY A 191 14.03 -5.65 -5.57
CA GLY A 191 15.45 -5.84 -5.31
C GLY A 191 15.96 -5.25 -4.00
N GLN A 192 15.17 -4.44 -3.27
CA GLN A 192 15.58 -3.91 -1.95
C GLN A 192 15.75 -5.05 -0.95
N ARG A 193 16.65 -4.87 0.02
CA ARG A 193 16.86 -5.85 1.07
C ARG A 193 16.89 -5.14 2.43
N PRO A 194 16.20 -5.68 3.47
CA PRO A 194 15.33 -6.87 3.38
C PRO A 194 14.04 -6.62 2.56
N TYR A 195 13.45 -7.67 2.03
CA TYR A 195 12.21 -7.63 1.25
C TYR A 195 11.27 -8.76 1.71
N VAL A 196 9.97 -8.46 1.75
CA VAL A 196 8.91 -9.42 2.02
C VAL A 196 7.86 -9.32 0.91
N GLY A 197 7.34 -10.43 0.44
CA GLY A 197 6.27 -10.48 -0.56
C GLY A 197 4.89 -10.22 0.05
N LEU A 198 3.93 -9.87 -0.81
CA LEU A 198 2.55 -9.59 -0.37
C LEU A 198 1.94 -10.73 0.45
N LEU A 199 2.15 -11.97 0.05
CA LEU A 199 1.55 -13.15 0.69
C LEU A 199 2.49 -13.86 1.68
N ASP A 200 3.68 -13.32 1.91
CA ASP A 200 4.60 -13.87 2.90
C ASP A 200 4.03 -13.59 4.31
N ARG A 201 3.78 -14.66 5.03
CA ARG A 201 3.33 -14.54 6.42
C ARG A 201 4.48 -14.05 7.29
N PRO A 202 4.24 -12.99 8.09
CA PRO A 202 5.23 -12.59 9.10
C PRO A 202 5.52 -13.76 10.05
N PRO A 203 6.77 -13.88 10.53
CA PRO A 203 7.07 -14.89 11.54
C PRO A 203 6.16 -14.70 12.75
N LEU A 204 5.71 -15.81 13.32
CA LEU A 204 5.01 -15.78 14.62
C LEU A 204 5.99 -15.24 15.67
N PRO A 205 5.54 -14.39 16.59
CA PRO A 205 6.38 -13.83 17.65
C PRO A 205 6.87 -14.91 18.62
#